data_6e206429b83ccbc271ba2c279ec1af1f
#
_entry.id   6e206429b83ccbc271ba2c279ec1af1f
#
_cell.length_a   1.000
_cell.length_b   1.000
_cell.length_c   1.000
_cell.angle_alpha   90.00
_cell.angle_beta   90.00
_cell.angle_gamma   90.00
#
_symmetry.space_group_name_H-M   'P 1'
#
loop_
_entity.id
_entity.type
_entity.pdbx_description
1 polymer ?
#
loop_
_entity_poly.entity_id
_entity_poly.type
_entity_poly.pdbx_seq_one_letter_code
_entity_poly.pdbx_strand_id
1 'polypeptide(L)'
;TDLPGVDEYRAIPSFYFFSVGPRGEERVKMFADQISDLVKTYGGGNNRIAVDHVSIMAAGALQDQQISLHDGEGLAEMARAIKSPEELILMKASMNACEQGIREMRAILEPGITENALWAKLHEVNIRLGGEWIETRLLSAGPRTNPWFRECSMRPIELGDMVSFDTDLIGPYGYCSDISRAWVCGVDQGDIKPTDEQRRLYAKAHEQIEFNIGTLGPGKSFREVTESTWTIPEEFMSNRYSSCMHGIGLA
;
A
#
# COMPACT_ATOMS: atom_id res chain seq x y z
N THR A 1 18.59 3.33 -25.18
CA THR A 1 18.17 2.20 -24.34
C THR A 1 16.97 1.56 -25.03
N ASP A 2 17.16 0.38 -25.63
CA ASP A 2 16.08 -0.34 -26.30
C ASP A 2 15.26 -1.08 -25.22
N LEU A 3 14.18 -0.47 -24.75
CA LEU A 3 13.21 -1.13 -23.90
C LEU A 3 12.13 -1.76 -24.81
N PRO A 4 11.82 -3.05 -24.65
CA PRO A 4 10.75 -3.69 -25.40
C PRO A 4 9.41 -2.95 -25.21
N GLY A 5 8.70 -2.70 -26.30
CA GLY A 5 7.41 -2.03 -26.28
C GLY A 5 7.45 -0.49 -26.18
N VAL A 6 8.63 0.12 -26.29
CA VAL A 6 8.79 1.58 -26.32
C VAL A 6 9.25 2.01 -27.70
N ASP A 7 8.39 2.72 -28.45
CA ASP A 7 8.66 3.17 -29.80
C ASP A 7 9.40 4.51 -29.86
N GLU A 8 9.20 5.38 -28.86
CA GLU A 8 9.77 6.72 -28.83
C GLU A 8 10.05 7.19 -27.40
N TYR A 9 11.17 7.87 -27.21
CA TYR A 9 11.54 8.59 -25.99
C TYR A 9 11.59 10.09 -26.25
N ARG A 10 10.94 10.87 -25.39
CA ARG A 10 11.00 12.33 -25.43
C ARG A 10 11.55 12.87 -24.12
N ALA A 11 12.51 13.77 -24.20
CA ALA A 11 12.98 14.51 -23.05
C ALA A 11 11.96 15.59 -22.70
N ILE A 12 11.37 15.48 -21.53
CA ILE A 12 10.45 16.48 -20.99
C ILE A 12 11.20 17.35 -19.97
N PRO A 13 11.21 18.67 -20.12
CA PRO A 13 11.84 19.54 -19.14
C PRO A 13 11.08 19.52 -17.83
N SER A 14 11.81 19.39 -16.71
CA SER A 14 11.22 19.53 -15.39
C SER A 14 10.63 20.94 -15.20
N PHE A 15 9.50 21.03 -14.53
CA PHE A 15 8.88 22.30 -14.12
C PHE A 15 8.65 22.37 -12.60
N TYR A 16 9.16 21.40 -11.84
CA TYR A 16 9.11 21.42 -10.38
C TYR A 16 10.04 22.47 -9.80
N PHE A 17 9.59 23.17 -8.78
CA PHE A 17 10.34 24.26 -8.17
C PHE A 17 11.77 23.88 -7.75
N PHE A 18 11.97 22.67 -7.21
CA PHE A 18 13.30 22.19 -6.86
C PHE A 18 14.29 22.18 -8.03
N SER A 19 13.82 21.85 -9.23
CA SER A 19 14.67 21.74 -10.43
C SER A 19 14.87 23.06 -11.16
N VAL A 20 13.89 23.96 -11.12
CA VAL A 20 13.85 25.15 -12.00
C VAL A 20 13.62 26.46 -11.28
N GLY A 21 13.43 26.43 -9.95
CA GLY A 21 13.14 27.62 -9.16
C GLY A 21 11.88 28.34 -9.66
N PRO A 22 11.90 29.69 -9.76
CA PRO A 22 10.73 30.47 -10.16
C PRO A 22 10.34 30.34 -11.65
N ARG A 23 11.09 29.58 -12.44
CA ARG A 23 10.83 29.41 -13.89
C ARG A 23 9.84 28.30 -14.19
N GLY A 24 9.12 27.79 -13.21
CA GLY A 24 8.12 26.71 -13.36
C GLY A 24 7.06 27.01 -14.43
N GLU A 25 6.52 28.24 -14.44
CA GLU A 25 5.51 28.65 -15.43
C GLU A 25 5.98 28.65 -16.89
N GLU A 26 7.25 28.99 -17.12
CA GLU A 26 7.85 28.88 -18.46
C GLU A 26 8.03 27.42 -18.86
N ARG A 27 8.50 26.59 -17.93
CA ARG A 27 8.82 25.19 -18.19
C ARG A 27 7.60 24.30 -18.36
N VAL A 28 6.51 24.57 -17.63
CA VAL A 28 5.28 23.80 -17.77
C VAL A 28 4.63 23.99 -19.15
N LYS A 29 4.82 25.15 -19.79
CA LYS A 29 4.38 25.34 -21.18
C LYS A 29 5.09 24.40 -22.13
N MET A 30 6.41 24.24 -21.97
CA MET A 30 7.18 23.29 -22.78
C MET A 30 6.72 21.85 -22.58
N PHE A 31 6.34 21.48 -21.35
CA PHE A 31 5.72 20.19 -21.07
C PHE A 31 4.38 20.05 -21.81
N ALA A 32 3.50 21.05 -21.70
CA ALA A 32 2.19 21.04 -22.34
C ALA A 32 2.30 20.99 -23.88
N ASP A 33 3.26 21.69 -24.46
CA ASP A 33 3.53 21.66 -25.91
C ASP A 33 3.90 20.25 -26.38
N GLN A 34 4.75 19.54 -25.63
CA GLN A 34 5.13 18.17 -25.96
C GLN A 34 3.95 17.19 -25.84
N ILE A 35 3.13 17.30 -24.79
CA ILE A 35 1.94 16.48 -24.65
C ILE A 35 0.93 16.79 -25.77
N SER A 36 0.76 18.08 -26.12
CA SER A 36 -0.10 18.48 -27.23
C SER A 36 0.35 17.87 -28.56
N ASP A 37 1.67 17.84 -28.83
CA ASP A 37 2.21 17.22 -30.02
C ASP A 37 1.97 15.70 -30.05
N LEU A 38 2.15 15.00 -28.91
CA LEU A 38 1.82 13.58 -28.78
C LEU A 38 0.34 13.31 -29.06
N VAL A 39 -0.54 14.10 -28.46
CA VAL A 39 -2.00 13.98 -28.66
C VAL A 39 -2.37 14.21 -30.13
N LYS A 40 -1.78 15.18 -30.80
CA LYS A 40 -1.98 15.42 -32.25
C LYS A 40 -1.48 14.28 -33.10
N THR A 41 -0.32 13.73 -32.74
CA THR A 41 0.35 12.67 -33.53
C THR A 41 -0.37 11.35 -33.40
N TYR A 42 -0.75 10.96 -32.18
CA TYR A 42 -1.28 9.63 -31.88
C TYR A 42 -2.75 9.58 -31.51
N GLY A 43 -3.38 10.73 -31.21
CA GLY A 43 -4.78 10.80 -30.74
C GLY A 43 -5.84 10.58 -31.81
N GLY A 44 -5.49 10.50 -33.11
CA GLY A 44 -6.45 10.29 -34.18
C GLY A 44 -7.58 11.35 -34.24
N GLY A 45 -7.27 12.59 -33.86
CA GLY A 45 -8.24 13.69 -33.75
C GLY A 45 -8.94 13.80 -32.38
N ASN A 46 -8.65 12.92 -31.45
CA ASN A 46 -9.11 12.98 -30.07
C ASN A 46 -8.16 13.83 -29.23
N ASN A 47 -8.70 14.82 -28.51
CA ASN A 47 -7.93 15.70 -27.61
C ASN A 47 -8.11 15.35 -26.12
N ARG A 48 -8.69 14.19 -25.80
CA ARG A 48 -8.91 13.74 -24.42
C ARG A 48 -7.74 12.91 -23.94
N ILE A 49 -7.26 13.18 -22.74
CA ILE A 49 -6.31 12.32 -22.03
C ILE A 49 -6.85 11.99 -20.64
N ALA A 50 -6.60 10.79 -20.19
CA ALA A 50 -6.84 10.38 -18.83
C ALA A 50 -5.52 10.47 -18.06
N VAL A 51 -5.54 11.06 -16.86
CA VAL A 51 -4.40 11.21 -15.97
C VAL A 51 -4.81 10.81 -14.55
N ASP A 52 -3.95 10.10 -13.85
CA ASP A 52 -4.16 9.77 -12.45
C ASP A 52 -3.72 10.92 -11.53
N HIS A 53 -2.54 11.47 -11.77
CA HIS A 53 -2.02 12.61 -11.03
C HIS A 53 -1.40 13.66 -11.95
N VAL A 54 -1.81 14.91 -11.74
CA VAL A 54 -1.22 16.05 -12.45
C VAL A 54 -1.22 17.28 -11.54
N SER A 55 -0.14 18.07 -11.56
CA SER A 55 -0.11 19.31 -10.80
C SER A 55 -1.09 20.33 -11.36
N ILE A 56 -1.61 21.23 -10.52
CA ILE A 56 -2.53 22.31 -10.93
C ILE A 56 -1.92 23.15 -12.06
N MET A 57 -0.61 23.44 -12.00
CA MET A 57 0.12 24.19 -13.04
C MET A 57 0.11 23.45 -14.37
N ALA A 58 0.38 22.14 -14.35
CA ALA A 58 0.38 21.32 -15.55
C ALA A 58 -1.03 21.13 -16.12
N ALA A 59 -2.04 20.94 -15.26
CA ALA A 59 -3.43 20.87 -15.70
C ALA A 59 -3.87 22.14 -16.41
N GLY A 60 -3.57 23.31 -15.87
CA GLY A 60 -3.86 24.59 -16.51
C GLY A 60 -3.16 24.73 -17.89
N ALA A 61 -1.87 24.42 -17.96
CA ALA A 61 -1.11 24.51 -19.21
C ALA A 61 -1.62 23.53 -20.29
N LEU A 62 -2.07 22.33 -19.91
CA LEU A 62 -2.70 21.38 -20.82
C LEU A 62 -4.08 21.86 -21.32
N GLN A 63 -4.88 22.45 -20.45
CA GLN A 63 -6.17 23.04 -20.82
C GLN A 63 -6.01 24.25 -21.76
N ASP A 64 -4.97 25.06 -21.57
CA ASP A 64 -4.62 26.15 -22.50
C ASP A 64 -4.28 25.63 -23.90
N GLN A 65 -3.78 24.41 -24.01
CA GLN A 65 -3.58 23.68 -25.28
C GLN A 65 -4.84 22.98 -25.80
N GLN A 66 -6.00 23.26 -25.21
CA GLN A 66 -7.30 22.65 -25.55
C GLN A 66 -7.35 21.13 -25.34
N ILE A 67 -6.52 20.60 -24.47
CA ILE A 67 -6.57 19.19 -24.05
C ILE A 67 -7.63 19.03 -22.97
N SER A 68 -8.52 18.06 -23.16
CA SER A 68 -9.55 17.70 -22.19
C SER A 68 -9.00 16.66 -21.23
N LEU A 69 -8.88 17.03 -19.95
CA LEU A 69 -8.40 16.14 -18.89
C LEU A 69 -9.55 15.35 -18.28
N HIS A 70 -9.34 14.05 -18.10
CA HIS A 70 -10.25 13.12 -17.47
C HIS A 70 -9.52 12.36 -16.36
N ASP A 71 -10.29 11.87 -15.39
CA ASP A 71 -9.76 10.98 -14.35
C ASP A 71 -9.24 9.67 -14.97
N GLY A 72 -7.99 9.36 -14.68
CA GLY A 72 -7.31 8.15 -15.14
C GLY A 72 -7.13 7.10 -14.04
N GLU A 73 -7.25 7.49 -12.77
CA GLU A 73 -7.01 6.60 -11.64
C GLU A 73 -7.94 5.39 -11.68
N GLY A 74 -9.25 5.61 -11.70
CA GLY A 74 -10.22 4.52 -11.75
C GLY A 74 -10.07 3.62 -12.97
N LEU A 75 -9.69 4.19 -14.13
CA LEU A 75 -9.42 3.42 -15.34
C LEU A 75 -8.19 2.52 -15.18
N ALA A 76 -7.12 3.05 -14.63
CA ALA A 76 -5.87 2.31 -14.39
C ALA A 76 -6.11 1.19 -13.34
N GLU A 77 -6.81 1.48 -12.25
CA GLU A 77 -7.18 0.51 -11.23
C GLU A 77 -8.00 -0.65 -11.81
N MET A 78 -8.98 -0.37 -12.63
CA MET A 78 -9.77 -1.42 -13.30
C MET A 78 -8.94 -2.24 -14.29
N ALA A 79 -8.02 -1.61 -15.01
CA ALA A 79 -7.15 -2.30 -15.96
C ALA A 79 -6.20 -3.29 -15.28
N ARG A 80 -5.72 -2.98 -14.07
CA ARG A 80 -4.80 -3.83 -13.28
C ARG A 80 -5.49 -4.70 -12.22
N ALA A 81 -6.84 -4.67 -12.15
CA ALA A 81 -7.57 -5.45 -11.15
C ALA A 81 -7.39 -6.96 -11.33
N ILE A 82 -7.38 -7.45 -12.57
CA ILE A 82 -7.20 -8.87 -12.88
C ILE A 82 -5.73 -9.11 -13.26
N LYS A 83 -5.03 -9.86 -12.43
CA LYS A 83 -3.59 -10.11 -12.55
C LYS A 83 -3.28 -11.21 -13.56
N SER A 84 -2.24 -11.00 -14.36
CA SER A 84 -1.66 -12.02 -15.21
C SER A 84 -0.92 -13.10 -14.40
N PRO A 85 -0.59 -14.26 -14.97
CA PRO A 85 0.24 -15.26 -14.30
C PRO A 85 1.61 -14.73 -13.88
N GLU A 86 2.21 -13.83 -14.67
CA GLU A 86 3.51 -13.20 -14.40
C GLU A 86 3.41 -12.24 -13.21
N GLU A 87 2.37 -11.43 -13.15
CA GLU A 87 2.10 -10.54 -12.02
C GLU A 87 1.92 -11.34 -10.72
N LEU A 88 1.23 -12.48 -10.76
CA LEU A 88 1.09 -13.36 -9.60
C LEU A 88 2.45 -13.90 -9.09
N ILE A 89 3.43 -14.11 -9.99
CA ILE A 89 4.79 -14.49 -9.59
C ILE A 89 5.48 -13.32 -8.86
N LEU A 90 5.36 -12.10 -9.38
CA LEU A 90 5.94 -10.91 -8.77
C LEU A 90 5.28 -10.58 -7.42
N MET A 91 3.96 -10.71 -7.32
CA MET A 91 3.24 -10.58 -6.05
C MET A 91 3.73 -11.60 -5.01
N LYS A 92 3.97 -12.86 -5.41
CA LYS A 92 4.54 -13.88 -4.53
C LYS A 92 5.96 -13.52 -4.08
N ALA A 93 6.76 -12.90 -4.94
CA ALA A 93 8.10 -12.42 -4.55
C ALA A 93 8.00 -11.32 -3.47
N SER A 94 7.09 -10.37 -3.64
CA SER A 94 6.81 -9.34 -2.63
C SER A 94 6.32 -9.96 -1.31
N MET A 95 5.35 -10.87 -1.36
CA MET A 95 4.86 -11.59 -0.18
C MET A 95 5.98 -12.33 0.56
N ASN A 96 6.89 -12.99 -0.16
CA ASN A 96 8.04 -13.67 0.44
C ASN A 96 8.98 -12.70 1.16
N ALA A 97 9.25 -11.52 0.58
CA ALA A 97 10.05 -10.48 1.22
C ALA A 97 9.38 -9.99 2.51
N CYS A 98 8.07 -9.73 2.44
CA CYS A 98 7.27 -9.32 3.59
C CYS A 98 7.28 -10.36 4.71
N GLU A 99 7.00 -11.63 4.38
CA GLU A 99 7.01 -12.72 5.38
C GLU A 99 8.39 -12.92 6.02
N GLN A 100 9.47 -12.75 5.25
CA GLN A 100 10.82 -12.79 5.81
C GLN A 100 11.03 -11.64 6.80
N GLY A 101 10.58 -10.42 6.45
CA GLY A 101 10.61 -9.27 7.34
C GLY A 101 9.84 -9.51 8.63
N ILE A 102 8.63 -10.04 8.52
CA ILE A 102 7.79 -10.40 9.67
C ILE A 102 8.49 -11.44 10.57
N ARG A 103 9.11 -12.46 10.00
CA ARG A 103 9.87 -13.46 10.78
C ARG A 103 11.04 -12.83 11.52
N GLU A 104 11.78 -11.93 10.87
CA GLU A 104 12.91 -11.26 11.50
C GLU A 104 12.48 -10.22 12.55
N MET A 105 11.35 -9.50 12.31
CA MET A 105 10.73 -8.67 13.35
C MET A 105 10.39 -9.49 14.61
N ARG A 106 9.74 -10.63 14.43
CA ARG A 106 9.37 -11.51 15.52
C ARG A 106 10.58 -12.01 16.30
N ALA A 107 11.67 -12.32 15.60
CA ALA A 107 12.90 -12.83 16.20
C ALA A 107 13.61 -11.81 17.09
N ILE A 108 13.46 -10.51 16.82
CA ILE A 108 14.07 -9.43 17.62
C ILE A 108 13.12 -8.78 18.63
N LEU A 109 11.86 -9.21 18.66
CA LEU A 109 10.88 -8.66 19.58
C LEU A 109 11.20 -9.08 21.01
N GLU A 110 11.67 -8.13 21.81
CA GLU A 110 11.97 -8.29 23.25
C GLU A 110 11.54 -7.04 24.03
N PRO A 111 11.32 -7.16 25.35
CA PRO A 111 11.03 -5.99 26.16
C PRO A 111 12.14 -4.94 26.07
N GLY A 112 11.76 -3.69 25.87
CA GLY A 112 12.69 -2.55 25.76
C GLY A 112 13.01 -2.14 24.32
N ILE A 113 12.78 -2.99 23.30
CA ILE A 113 12.87 -2.54 21.92
C ILE A 113 11.82 -1.46 21.64
N THR A 114 12.17 -0.42 20.88
CA THR A 114 11.18 0.60 20.51
C THR A 114 10.32 0.15 19.34
N GLU A 115 9.08 0.67 19.26
CA GLU A 115 8.22 0.43 18.09
C GLU A 115 8.96 0.78 16.79
N ASN A 116 9.68 1.90 16.74
CA ASN A 116 10.46 2.32 15.57
C ASN A 116 11.59 1.32 15.23
N ALA A 117 12.31 0.80 16.23
CA ALA A 117 13.40 -0.14 15.99
C ALA A 117 12.86 -1.48 15.44
N LEU A 118 11.71 -1.92 15.95
CA LEU A 118 11.04 -3.11 15.44
C LEU A 118 10.56 -2.90 13.99
N TRP A 119 9.96 -1.75 13.67
CA TRP A 119 9.51 -1.40 12.32
C TRP A 119 10.68 -1.25 11.34
N ALA A 120 11.79 -0.69 11.77
CA ALA A 120 13.00 -0.55 10.96
C ALA A 120 13.52 -1.90 10.43
N LYS A 121 13.27 -3.00 11.15
CA LYS A 121 13.64 -4.34 10.69
C LYS A 121 12.88 -4.75 9.42
N LEU A 122 11.59 -4.41 9.32
CA LEU A 122 10.82 -4.68 8.10
C LEU A 122 11.42 -3.93 6.89
N HIS A 123 11.76 -2.66 7.07
CA HIS A 123 12.40 -1.85 6.02
C HIS A 123 13.75 -2.43 5.59
N GLU A 124 14.61 -2.81 6.55
CA GLU A 124 15.91 -3.41 6.26
C GLU A 124 15.76 -4.67 5.41
N VAL A 125 14.84 -5.56 5.79
CA VAL A 125 14.61 -6.82 5.06
C VAL A 125 14.02 -6.56 3.68
N ASN A 126 13.06 -5.64 3.56
CA ASN A 126 12.46 -5.30 2.27
C ASN A 126 13.52 -4.81 1.28
N ILE A 127 14.33 -3.82 1.69
CA ILE A 127 15.41 -3.28 0.83
C ILE A 127 16.46 -4.36 0.50
N ARG A 128 16.88 -5.16 1.47
CA ARG A 128 17.86 -6.25 1.29
C ARG A 128 17.38 -7.30 0.27
N LEU A 129 16.08 -7.50 0.16
CA LEU A 129 15.46 -8.46 -0.78
C LEU A 129 15.02 -7.83 -2.09
N GLY A 130 15.39 -6.57 -2.36
CA GLY A 130 15.11 -5.87 -3.61
C GLY A 130 13.75 -5.17 -3.65
N GLY A 131 13.12 -4.99 -2.50
CA GLY A 131 11.90 -4.18 -2.37
C GLY A 131 12.19 -2.69 -2.40
N GLU A 132 11.15 -1.88 -2.49
CA GLU A 132 11.27 -0.45 -2.75
C GLU A 132 11.03 0.39 -1.49
N TRP A 133 9.80 0.47 -0.99
CA TRP A 133 9.46 1.22 0.24
C TRP A 133 8.33 0.55 1.02
N ILE A 134 7.89 1.20 2.09
CA ILE A 134 6.71 0.83 2.86
C ILE A 134 5.88 2.10 3.00
N GLU A 135 4.60 2.05 2.61
CA GLU A 135 3.77 3.24 2.50
C GLU A 135 3.42 3.87 3.85
N THR A 136 3.27 3.04 4.87
CA THR A 136 2.89 3.47 6.21
C THR A 136 3.93 3.05 7.24
N ARG A 137 3.66 3.37 8.52
CA ARG A 137 4.42 2.88 9.66
C ARG A 137 3.47 2.29 10.71
N LEU A 138 2.47 1.56 10.24
CA LEU A 138 1.39 1.02 11.06
C LEU A 138 1.89 -0.11 11.97
N LEU A 139 2.53 0.28 13.06
CA LEU A 139 2.89 -0.58 14.17
C LEU A 139 2.69 0.15 15.48
N SER A 140 2.04 -0.49 16.42
CA SER A 140 1.87 0.03 17.77
C SER A 140 1.85 -1.08 18.82
N ALA A 141 2.15 -0.73 20.06
CA ALA A 141 2.25 -1.67 21.16
C ALA A 141 1.47 -1.22 22.40
N GLY A 142 0.98 -2.19 23.18
CA GLY A 142 0.26 -1.99 24.42
C GLY A 142 -0.97 -1.10 24.26
N PRO A 143 -1.14 -0.04 25.10
CA PRO A 143 -2.32 0.82 25.03
C PRO A 143 -2.43 1.63 23.74
N ARG A 144 -1.40 1.62 22.88
CA ARG A 144 -1.43 2.32 21.61
C ARG A 144 -2.08 1.52 20.48
N THR A 145 -2.35 0.23 20.67
CA THR A 145 -3.01 -0.62 19.67
C THR A 145 -4.48 -0.27 19.45
N ASN A 146 -5.09 0.49 20.37
CA ASN A 146 -6.45 1.00 20.23
C ASN A 146 -6.50 2.51 20.57
N PRO A 147 -7.04 3.39 19.70
CA PRO A 147 -7.61 3.06 18.38
C PRO A 147 -6.53 2.64 17.37
N TRP A 148 -6.94 1.88 16.36
CA TRP A 148 -6.11 1.46 15.23
C TRP A 148 -5.59 2.69 14.43
N PHE A 149 -4.69 2.51 13.47
CA PHE A 149 -4.02 3.54 12.66
C PHE A 149 -3.01 4.41 13.41
N ARG A 150 -2.37 3.89 14.43
CA ARG A 150 -1.23 4.58 15.04
C ARG A 150 0.07 4.11 14.44
N GLU A 151 0.84 5.06 13.95
CA GLU A 151 2.19 4.80 13.48
C GLU A 151 3.16 4.51 14.63
N CYS A 152 4.23 3.79 14.32
CA CYS A 152 5.28 3.47 15.27
C CYS A 152 5.97 4.72 15.84
N SER A 153 6.46 4.60 17.06
CA SER A 153 7.04 5.68 17.85
C SER A 153 8.32 5.23 18.57
N MET A 154 8.88 6.14 19.35
CA MET A 154 10.01 5.83 20.25
C MET A 154 9.58 5.14 21.54
N ARG A 155 8.30 4.79 21.71
CA ARG A 155 7.86 4.06 22.89
C ARG A 155 8.55 2.70 22.97
N PRO A 156 9.18 2.35 24.12
CA PRO A 156 9.66 1.00 24.36
C PRO A 156 8.47 0.05 24.51
N ILE A 157 8.59 -1.12 23.91
CA ILE A 157 7.62 -2.22 24.03
C ILE A 157 7.88 -2.90 25.37
N GLU A 158 6.81 -3.11 26.15
CA GLU A 158 6.90 -3.69 27.46
C GLU A 158 6.55 -5.19 27.45
N LEU A 159 7.03 -5.91 28.45
CA LEU A 159 6.64 -7.31 28.65
C LEU A 159 5.12 -7.44 28.79
N GLY A 160 4.51 -8.28 27.96
CA GLY A 160 3.05 -8.47 27.95
C GLY A 160 2.27 -7.53 27.03
N ASP A 161 2.91 -6.53 26.43
CA ASP A 161 2.26 -5.69 25.43
C ASP A 161 1.77 -6.52 24.24
N MET A 162 0.55 -6.29 23.80
CA MET A 162 0.12 -6.66 22.46
C MET A 162 0.85 -5.77 21.47
N VAL A 163 1.49 -6.33 20.47
CA VAL A 163 2.11 -5.63 19.34
C VAL A 163 1.29 -5.94 18.11
N SER A 164 0.71 -4.92 17.48
CA SER A 164 -0.09 -5.07 16.27
C SER A 164 0.47 -4.21 15.16
N PHE A 165 0.51 -4.73 13.94
CA PHE A 165 1.02 -4.01 12.78
C PHE A 165 0.36 -4.47 11.49
N ASP A 166 0.46 -3.61 10.49
CA ASP A 166 0.06 -3.82 9.10
C ASP A 166 1.20 -3.40 8.18
N THR A 167 1.46 -4.14 7.12
CA THR A 167 2.76 -3.98 6.45
C THR A 167 2.77 -2.98 5.33
N ASP A 168 1.72 -2.80 4.55
CA ASP A 168 1.65 -1.88 3.40
C ASP A 168 2.96 -1.83 2.59
N LEU A 169 3.56 -2.99 2.34
CA LEU A 169 4.92 -3.13 1.85
C LEU A 169 4.94 -3.17 0.32
N ILE A 170 5.70 -2.24 -0.28
CA ILE A 170 6.02 -2.29 -1.71
C ILE A 170 7.32 -3.07 -1.88
N GLY A 171 7.14 -4.29 -2.31
CA GLY A 171 8.22 -5.25 -2.46
C GLY A 171 8.94 -5.17 -3.80
N PRO A 172 9.67 -6.23 -4.18
CA PRO A 172 10.36 -6.29 -5.46
C PRO A 172 9.42 -6.01 -6.64
N TYR A 173 9.92 -5.20 -7.57
CA TYR A 173 9.23 -4.80 -8.80
C TYR A 173 7.96 -3.96 -8.59
N GLY A 174 7.82 -3.29 -7.46
CA GLY A 174 6.69 -2.41 -7.17
C GLY A 174 5.38 -3.11 -6.84
N TYR A 175 5.39 -4.43 -6.57
CA TYR A 175 4.17 -5.14 -6.18
C TYR A 175 3.94 -5.10 -4.68
N CYS A 176 2.69 -4.79 -4.31
CA CYS A 176 2.27 -4.68 -2.92
C CYS A 176 2.20 -6.03 -2.22
N SER A 177 2.51 -6.03 -0.93
CA SER A 177 2.18 -7.08 0.03
C SER A 177 1.66 -6.44 1.30
N ASP A 178 0.48 -6.84 1.71
CA ASP A 178 -0.21 -6.29 2.86
C ASP A 178 -0.61 -7.41 3.82
N ILE A 179 0.10 -7.50 4.94
CA ILE A 179 -0.01 -8.59 5.91
C ILE A 179 -0.04 -8.02 7.33
N SER A 180 -1.17 -8.16 8.00
CA SER A 180 -1.31 -7.82 9.42
C SER A 180 -0.89 -8.97 10.32
N ARG A 181 -0.27 -8.67 11.46
CA ARG A 181 0.01 -9.63 12.53
C ARG A 181 -0.15 -8.98 13.91
N ALA A 182 -0.37 -9.83 14.89
CA ALA A 182 -0.37 -9.43 16.29
C ALA A 182 0.39 -10.45 17.14
N TRP A 183 1.25 -9.95 18.02
CA TRP A 183 2.04 -10.75 18.95
C TRP A 183 1.91 -10.23 20.39
N VAL A 184 2.31 -11.03 21.36
CA VAL A 184 2.47 -10.58 22.74
C VAL A 184 3.96 -10.64 23.10
N CYS A 185 4.53 -9.50 23.46
CA CYS A 185 5.94 -9.39 23.81
C CYS A 185 6.29 -10.28 25.01
N GLY A 186 7.34 -11.11 24.89
CA GLY A 186 7.80 -12.04 25.92
C GLY A 186 7.22 -13.46 25.82
N VAL A 187 6.26 -13.71 24.94
CA VAL A 187 5.67 -15.06 24.78
C VAL A 187 6.64 -16.02 24.10
N ASP A 188 7.29 -15.61 23.06
CA ASP A 188 8.23 -16.47 22.32
C ASP A 188 9.48 -16.83 23.14
N GLN A 189 9.87 -15.96 24.07
CA GLN A 189 10.96 -16.19 25.03
C GLN A 189 10.54 -17.12 26.18
N GLY A 190 9.25 -17.34 26.35
CA GLY A 190 8.70 -18.15 27.43
C GLY A 190 8.57 -17.42 28.77
N ASP A 191 8.76 -16.10 28.77
CA ASP A 191 8.70 -15.27 29.98
C ASP A 191 7.28 -15.14 30.54
N ILE A 192 6.30 -15.12 29.64
CA ILE A 192 4.87 -14.99 30.00
C ILE A 192 3.99 -15.84 29.05
N LYS A 193 2.71 -15.91 29.42
CA LYS A 193 1.64 -16.41 28.54
C LYS A 193 0.66 -15.28 28.19
N PRO A 194 0.05 -15.30 27.01
CA PRO A 194 -1.02 -14.35 26.69
C PRO A 194 -2.15 -14.46 27.73
N THR A 195 -2.75 -13.34 28.06
CA THR A 195 -3.95 -13.31 28.93
C THR A 195 -5.14 -13.98 28.22
N ASP A 196 -6.18 -14.34 28.97
CA ASP A 196 -7.40 -14.90 28.40
C ASP A 196 -8.07 -13.92 27.44
N GLU A 197 -8.04 -12.63 27.77
CA GLU A 197 -8.60 -11.58 26.92
C GLU A 197 -7.81 -11.43 25.61
N GLN A 198 -6.49 -11.42 25.65
CA GLN A 198 -5.65 -11.40 24.43
C GLN A 198 -5.95 -12.60 23.54
N ARG A 199 -6.08 -13.80 24.11
CA ARG A 199 -6.46 -14.99 23.34
C ARG A 199 -7.86 -14.90 22.76
N ARG A 200 -8.83 -14.36 23.53
CA ARG A 200 -10.22 -14.17 23.07
C ARG A 200 -10.29 -13.23 21.87
N LEU A 201 -9.64 -12.08 21.97
CA LEU A 201 -9.59 -11.10 20.87
C LEU A 201 -8.91 -11.66 19.62
N TYR A 202 -7.77 -12.31 19.78
CA TYR A 202 -7.07 -12.95 18.68
C TYR A 202 -7.92 -14.02 17.98
N ALA A 203 -8.57 -14.87 18.77
CA ALA A 203 -9.45 -15.92 18.25
C ALA A 203 -10.62 -15.32 17.44
N LYS A 204 -11.20 -14.19 17.89
CA LYS A 204 -12.27 -13.51 17.14
C LYS A 204 -11.77 -12.90 15.83
N ALA A 205 -10.61 -12.28 15.84
CA ALA A 205 -10.00 -11.77 14.61
C ALA A 205 -9.69 -12.91 13.62
N HIS A 206 -9.15 -14.02 14.10
CA HIS A 206 -8.87 -15.20 13.28
C HIS A 206 -10.16 -15.80 12.70
N GLU A 207 -11.21 -15.96 13.52
CA GLU A 207 -12.53 -16.43 13.08
C GLU A 207 -13.09 -15.55 11.95
N GLN A 208 -13.00 -14.23 12.10
CA GLN A 208 -13.44 -13.27 11.07
C GLN A 208 -12.67 -13.42 9.75
N ILE A 209 -11.35 -13.52 9.82
CA ILE A 209 -10.49 -13.65 8.63
C ILE A 209 -10.82 -14.94 7.88
N GLU A 210 -10.84 -16.08 8.58
CA GLU A 210 -11.13 -17.37 7.96
C GLU A 210 -12.53 -17.42 7.35
N PHE A 211 -13.52 -16.86 8.04
CA PHE A 211 -14.88 -16.76 7.53
C PHE A 211 -14.91 -15.91 6.24
N ASN A 212 -14.30 -14.73 6.27
CA ASN A 212 -14.33 -13.79 5.14
C ASN A 212 -13.57 -14.35 3.92
N ILE A 213 -12.44 -15.03 4.12
CA ILE A 213 -11.73 -15.73 3.04
C ILE A 213 -12.66 -16.74 2.36
N GLY A 214 -13.45 -17.49 3.13
CA GLY A 214 -14.42 -18.47 2.62
C GLY A 214 -15.57 -17.84 1.81
N THR A 215 -15.80 -16.52 1.90
CA THR A 215 -16.82 -15.83 1.10
C THR A 215 -16.35 -15.50 -0.32
N LEU A 216 -15.02 -15.48 -0.55
CA LEU A 216 -14.45 -15.14 -1.85
C LEU A 216 -14.66 -16.24 -2.88
N GLY A 217 -14.88 -15.87 -4.12
CA GLY A 217 -14.98 -16.82 -5.23
C GLY A 217 -15.21 -16.14 -6.57
N PRO A 218 -14.84 -16.81 -7.67
CA PRO A 218 -15.08 -16.29 -9.01
C PRO A 218 -16.55 -15.99 -9.25
N GLY A 219 -16.82 -14.87 -9.94
CA GLY A 219 -18.18 -14.46 -10.32
C GLY A 219 -18.97 -13.74 -9.24
N LYS A 220 -18.47 -13.63 -8.03
CA LYS A 220 -19.10 -12.84 -6.97
C LYS A 220 -18.75 -11.36 -7.12
N SER A 221 -19.74 -10.48 -6.97
CA SER A 221 -19.52 -9.04 -6.87
C SER A 221 -19.00 -8.65 -5.48
N PHE A 222 -18.36 -7.48 -5.38
CA PHE A 222 -17.96 -6.93 -4.09
C PHE A 222 -19.13 -6.74 -3.12
N ARG A 223 -20.33 -6.41 -3.65
CA ARG A 223 -21.56 -6.30 -2.85
C ARG A 223 -21.92 -7.63 -2.22
N GLU A 224 -22.00 -8.71 -3.01
CA GLU A 224 -22.32 -10.06 -2.50
C GLU A 224 -21.32 -10.55 -1.45
N VAL A 225 -20.03 -10.28 -1.68
CA VAL A 225 -18.99 -10.59 -0.70
C VAL A 225 -19.23 -9.79 0.58
N THR A 226 -19.43 -8.48 0.50
CA THR A 226 -19.64 -7.60 1.66
C THR A 226 -20.90 -8.00 2.47
N GLU A 227 -21.99 -8.32 1.80
CA GLU A 227 -23.25 -8.74 2.43
C GLU A 227 -23.15 -10.12 3.09
N SER A 228 -22.17 -10.94 2.69
CA SER A 228 -21.92 -12.28 3.22
C SER A 228 -20.78 -12.35 4.24
N THR A 229 -20.16 -11.23 4.64
CA THR A 229 -19.06 -11.22 5.60
C THR A 229 -19.50 -11.64 7.01
N TRP A 230 -18.51 -11.99 7.82
CA TRP A 230 -18.71 -12.32 9.22
C TRP A 230 -19.40 -11.18 9.98
N THR A 231 -20.42 -11.51 10.75
CA THR A 231 -21.15 -10.51 11.52
C THR A 231 -20.31 -10.05 12.71
N ILE A 232 -19.90 -8.79 12.69
CA ILE A 232 -19.11 -8.19 13.76
C ILE A 232 -19.96 -8.10 15.04
N PRO A 233 -19.53 -8.66 16.18
CA PRO A 233 -20.21 -8.50 17.45
C PRO A 233 -20.37 -7.04 17.86
N GLU A 234 -21.47 -6.71 18.55
CA GLU A 234 -21.81 -5.35 18.96
C GLU A 234 -20.66 -4.67 19.74
N GLU A 235 -19.97 -5.42 20.58
CA GLU A 235 -18.84 -4.93 21.39
C GLU A 235 -17.68 -4.35 20.54
N PHE A 236 -17.54 -4.75 19.24
CA PHE A 236 -16.50 -4.30 18.33
C PHE A 236 -16.97 -3.29 17.29
N MET A 237 -18.27 -3.03 17.19
CA MET A 237 -18.83 -2.19 16.13
C MET A 237 -18.26 -0.76 16.11
N SER A 238 -17.95 -0.20 17.28
CA SER A 238 -17.38 1.15 17.41
C SER A 238 -15.93 1.25 16.89
N ASN A 239 -15.24 0.12 16.83
CA ASN A 239 -13.82 0.03 16.42
C ASN A 239 -13.64 -0.74 15.10
N ARG A 240 -14.74 -1.02 14.36
CA ARG A 240 -14.63 -1.75 13.11
C ARG A 240 -13.87 -0.96 12.06
N TYR A 241 -13.14 -1.68 11.24
CA TYR A 241 -12.58 -1.12 10.02
C TYR A 241 -13.69 -0.87 8.96
N SER A 242 -13.50 0.11 8.11
CA SER A 242 -14.51 0.53 7.14
C SER A 242 -14.70 -0.45 5.98
N SER A 243 -13.70 -1.27 5.69
CA SER A 243 -13.67 -2.23 4.59
C SER A 243 -13.46 -3.65 5.11
N CYS A 244 -14.14 -4.61 4.51
CA CYS A 244 -13.99 -6.02 4.88
C CYS A 244 -12.75 -6.66 4.20
N MET A 245 -12.35 -6.14 3.06
CA MET A 245 -11.18 -6.56 2.28
C MET A 245 -10.93 -5.58 1.13
N HIS A 246 -9.75 -5.61 0.56
CA HIS A 246 -9.39 -4.87 -0.64
C HIS A 246 -8.44 -5.69 -1.52
N GLY A 247 -8.28 -5.26 -2.77
CA GLY A 247 -7.29 -5.83 -3.69
C GLY A 247 -5.90 -5.27 -3.41
N ILE A 248 -4.89 -5.98 -3.85
CA ILE A 248 -3.50 -5.52 -3.93
C ILE A 248 -2.96 -5.78 -5.33
N GLY A 249 -1.84 -5.17 -5.69
CA GLY A 249 -1.22 -5.36 -7.00
C GLY A 249 0.04 -4.54 -7.17
N LEU A 250 0.19 -3.96 -8.35
CA LEU A 250 1.24 -2.98 -8.65
C LEU A 250 0.90 -1.65 -7.95
N ALA A 251 1.88 -1.06 -7.24
CA ALA A 251 1.74 0.23 -6.56
C ALA A 251 1.61 1.40 -7.53
#